data_14855ad0ad0c10cb75a7eda1688ee2ca
#
_entry.id   14855ad0ad0c10cb75a7eda1688ee2ca
#
_cell.length_a   1.000
_cell.length_b   1.000
_cell.length_c   1.000
_cell.angle_alpha   90.00
_cell.angle_beta   90.00
_cell.angle_gamma   90.00
#
_symmetry.space_group_name_H-M   'P 1'
#
loop_
_entity.id
_entity.type
_entity.pdbx_description
1 polymer ?
#
loop_
_entity_poly.entity_id
_entity_poly.type
_entity_poly.pdbx_seq_one_letter_code
_entity_poly.pdbx_strand_id
1 'polypeptide(L)'
;PEQDCEAVFTTSGTTHPGQRGRNFHPDLQVWDESMIVPFRHFIMPDRERIRIAVLSPAWDMNEHSSLSRYLTRAVEQCGAEGSGFFFHEDGLDFTGVERFLDEAAADGEPVMLMGASSAYLYLLDYLDKQGKTYALAADSRVFDTGGFKSTRTDMTVDDLYAAFERVFGVKRSHCVNMYGMTELSSQIYDQNILSYYTDGSSNYLKATPSWVRSVFLDPAS
;
A
#
# COMPACT_ATOMS: atom_id res chain seq x y z
N PRO A 1 23.72 -5.52 -19.27
CA PRO A 1 22.30 -5.17 -19.07
C PRO A 1 22.11 -4.31 -17.82
N GLU A 2 22.74 -4.65 -16.68
CA GLU A 2 22.57 -3.94 -15.41
C GLU A 2 23.16 -2.52 -15.43
N GLN A 3 24.25 -2.32 -16.13
CA GLN A 3 24.92 -1.03 -16.27
C GLN A 3 24.12 -0.03 -17.13
N ASP A 4 23.13 -0.52 -17.87
CA ASP A 4 22.29 0.29 -18.76
C ASP A 4 20.88 0.50 -18.17
N CYS A 5 20.68 0.23 -16.87
CA CYS A 5 19.38 0.36 -16.21
C CYS A 5 19.42 1.39 -15.09
N GLU A 6 18.37 2.19 -14.99
CA GLU A 6 18.15 3.12 -13.88
C GLU A 6 17.81 2.39 -12.59
N ALA A 7 17.13 1.22 -12.69
CA ALA A 7 16.87 0.37 -11.55
C ALA A 7 16.79 -1.12 -11.92
N VAL A 8 17.08 -1.97 -10.92
CA VAL A 8 16.86 -3.40 -10.97
C VAL A 8 16.06 -3.83 -9.75
N PHE A 9 14.79 -4.17 -9.96
CA PHE A 9 13.95 -4.68 -8.90
C PHE A 9 14.17 -6.18 -8.70
N THR A 10 14.20 -6.62 -7.45
CA THR A 10 14.42 -8.02 -7.09
C THR A 10 13.22 -8.60 -6.36
N THR A 11 12.89 -9.85 -6.67
CA THR A 11 11.81 -10.57 -5.98
C THR A 11 12.22 -10.92 -4.55
N SER A 12 11.23 -11.10 -3.67
CA SER A 12 11.47 -11.50 -2.27
C SER A 12 12.03 -12.93 -2.11
N GLY A 13 12.03 -13.75 -3.20
CA GLY A 13 12.55 -15.12 -3.18
C GLY A 13 11.72 -16.10 -2.34
N THR A 14 10.44 -15.83 -2.13
CA THR A 14 9.56 -16.66 -1.27
C THR A 14 9.30 -18.06 -1.81
N THR A 15 9.37 -18.27 -3.12
CA THR A 15 9.11 -19.57 -3.77
C THR A 15 10.36 -20.45 -3.83
N HIS A 16 11.54 -19.84 -4.01
CA HIS A 16 12.83 -20.51 -4.06
C HIS A 16 13.84 -19.73 -3.22
N PRO A 17 14.06 -20.11 -1.93
CA PRO A 17 15.07 -19.48 -1.09
C PRO A 17 16.45 -19.55 -1.74
N GLY A 18 17.07 -18.40 -1.98
CA GLY A 18 18.39 -18.29 -2.63
C GLY A 18 18.37 -17.93 -4.11
N GLN A 19 17.23 -17.98 -4.79
CA GLN A 19 17.08 -17.48 -6.16
C GLN A 19 16.11 -16.30 -6.21
N ARG A 20 16.64 -15.07 -6.36
CA ARG A 20 15.83 -13.86 -6.55
C ARG A 20 15.71 -13.55 -8.02
N GLY A 21 14.49 -13.42 -8.52
CA GLY A 21 14.24 -12.87 -9.85
C GLY A 21 14.71 -11.42 -9.91
N ARG A 22 15.14 -10.99 -11.08
CA ARG A 22 15.62 -9.61 -11.33
C ARG A 22 14.84 -9.04 -12.50
N ASN A 23 14.24 -7.87 -12.28
CA ASN A 23 13.49 -7.14 -13.30
C ASN A 23 14.24 -5.84 -13.60
N PHE A 24 14.65 -5.68 -14.86
CA PHE A 24 15.53 -4.60 -15.31
C PHE A 24 14.71 -3.46 -15.90
N HIS A 25 14.90 -2.24 -15.39
CA HIS A 25 14.23 -1.03 -15.84
C HIS A 25 15.26 -0.04 -16.39
N PRO A 26 15.45 0.01 -17.71
CA PRO A 26 16.34 0.98 -18.35
C PRO A 26 15.90 2.42 -18.12
N ASP A 27 14.59 2.64 -18.00
CA ASP A 27 13.96 3.93 -17.75
C ASP A 27 12.85 3.74 -16.71
N LEU A 28 12.94 4.48 -15.61
CA LEU A 28 11.94 4.44 -14.54
C LEU A 28 10.72 5.33 -14.80
N GLN A 29 10.80 6.26 -15.75
CA GLN A 29 9.67 7.15 -16.02
C GLN A 29 8.43 6.38 -16.44
N VAL A 30 8.58 5.38 -17.32
CA VAL A 30 7.45 4.54 -17.76
C VAL A 30 6.86 3.76 -16.59
N TRP A 31 7.70 3.25 -15.70
CA TRP A 31 7.24 2.53 -14.50
C TRP A 31 6.52 3.47 -13.54
N ASP A 32 7.07 4.65 -13.28
CA ASP A 32 6.48 5.68 -12.41
C ASP A 32 5.11 6.13 -12.92
N GLU A 33 4.97 6.38 -14.24
CA GLU A 33 3.68 6.74 -14.84
C GLU A 33 2.68 5.57 -14.76
N SER A 34 3.14 4.34 -14.97
CA SER A 34 2.29 3.15 -14.89
C SER A 34 1.74 2.90 -13.48
N MET A 35 2.38 3.44 -12.43
CA MET A 35 1.89 3.35 -11.06
C MET A 35 1.07 4.56 -10.64
N ILE A 36 1.48 5.81 -10.98
CA ILE A 36 0.83 7.01 -10.45
C ILE A 36 -0.54 7.28 -11.07
N VAL A 37 -0.70 7.01 -12.35
CA VAL A 37 -1.97 7.22 -13.04
C VAL A 37 -3.08 6.34 -12.44
N PRO A 38 -2.92 5.00 -12.30
CA PRO A 38 -3.93 4.18 -11.64
C PRO A 38 -4.02 4.44 -10.13
N PHE A 39 -2.95 4.83 -9.44
CA PHE A 39 -3.02 5.25 -8.05
C PHE A 39 -4.00 6.41 -7.87
N ARG A 40 -3.88 7.46 -8.66
CA ARG A 40 -4.82 8.59 -8.63
C ARG A 40 -6.24 8.15 -8.98
N HIS A 41 -6.39 7.32 -9.99
CA HIS A 41 -7.71 6.87 -10.43
C HIS A 41 -8.44 6.02 -9.38
N PHE A 42 -7.78 5.00 -8.82
CA PHE A 42 -8.43 4.04 -7.92
C PHE A 42 -8.41 4.45 -6.45
N ILE A 43 -7.40 5.22 -6.02
CA ILE A 43 -7.17 5.52 -4.61
C ILE A 43 -7.45 6.99 -4.28
N MET A 44 -7.27 7.89 -5.23
CA MET A 44 -7.39 9.34 -5.05
C MET A 44 -8.40 9.99 -6.03
N PRO A 45 -9.58 9.38 -6.30
CA PRO A 45 -10.51 9.92 -7.31
C PRO A 45 -11.14 11.25 -6.91
N ASP A 46 -11.14 11.60 -5.64
CA ASP A 46 -11.81 12.75 -5.04
C ASP A 46 -10.87 13.90 -4.66
N ARG A 47 -9.56 13.66 -4.64
CA ARG A 47 -8.57 14.66 -4.20
C ARG A 47 -7.20 14.46 -4.83
N GLU A 48 -6.42 15.55 -4.89
CA GLU A 48 -5.05 15.52 -5.44
C GLU A 48 -4.01 15.15 -4.40
N ARG A 49 -4.21 15.55 -3.14
CA ARG A 49 -3.27 15.34 -2.03
C ARG A 49 -3.96 14.90 -0.76
N ILE A 50 -3.25 14.09 0.02
CA ILE A 50 -3.65 13.62 1.35
C ILE A 50 -2.40 13.44 2.21
N ARG A 51 -2.49 13.65 3.51
CA ARG A 51 -1.38 13.37 4.43
C ARG A 51 -1.21 11.85 4.56
N ILE A 52 0.00 11.34 4.27
CA ILE A 52 0.29 9.90 4.13
C ILE A 52 1.30 9.46 5.19
N ALA A 53 0.96 8.40 5.94
CA ALA A 53 1.92 7.66 6.76
C ALA A 53 2.27 6.33 6.09
N VAL A 54 3.55 6.13 5.78
CA VAL A 54 4.07 4.91 5.15
C VAL A 54 4.71 4.01 6.19
N LEU A 55 4.22 2.77 6.29
CA LEU A 55 4.64 1.74 7.26
C LEU A 55 5.69 0.77 6.67
N SER A 56 6.40 1.17 5.66
CA SER A 56 7.37 0.34 4.92
C SER A 56 8.60 1.19 4.57
N PRO A 57 9.75 0.56 4.25
CA PRO A 57 10.95 1.30 3.90
C PRO A 57 10.75 2.23 2.70
N ALA A 58 11.37 3.42 2.76
CA ALA A 58 11.48 4.33 1.63
C ALA A 58 12.42 3.77 0.54
N TRP A 59 12.41 4.40 -0.63
CA TRP A 59 13.21 3.96 -1.78
C TRP A 59 14.72 3.94 -1.50
N ASP A 60 15.24 4.98 -0.87
CA ASP A 60 16.65 5.11 -0.51
C ASP A 60 17.15 4.04 0.48
N MET A 61 16.25 3.47 1.30
CA MET A 61 16.56 2.36 2.18
C MET A 61 16.51 0.99 1.46
N ASN A 62 15.80 0.88 0.33
CA ASN A 62 15.62 -0.39 -0.38
C ASN A 62 15.42 -0.18 -1.89
N GLU A 63 16.49 0.23 -2.55
CA GLU A 63 16.52 0.56 -4.00
C GLU A 63 16.22 -0.62 -4.94
N HIS A 64 16.19 -1.86 -4.42
CA HIS A 64 15.81 -3.03 -5.18
C HIS A 64 14.35 -3.45 -5.01
N SER A 65 13.56 -2.69 -4.24
CA SER A 65 12.15 -2.98 -3.98
C SER A 65 11.24 -2.13 -4.86
N SER A 66 10.48 -2.76 -5.74
CA SER A 66 9.43 -2.08 -6.50
C SER A 66 8.34 -1.50 -5.58
N LEU A 67 8.08 -2.10 -4.42
CA LEU A 67 7.15 -1.57 -3.43
C LEU A 67 7.67 -0.28 -2.79
N SER A 68 8.95 -0.24 -2.38
CA SER A 68 9.55 0.98 -1.82
C SER A 68 9.53 2.12 -2.82
N ARG A 69 9.82 1.85 -4.11
CA ARG A 69 9.67 2.82 -5.19
C ARG A 69 8.23 3.33 -5.29
N TYR A 70 7.27 2.41 -5.33
CA TYR A 70 5.84 2.72 -5.41
C TYR A 70 5.40 3.67 -4.28
N LEU A 71 5.71 3.32 -3.03
CA LEU A 71 5.30 4.09 -1.86
C LEU A 71 5.97 5.47 -1.84
N THR A 72 7.25 5.56 -2.23
CA THR A 72 7.97 6.83 -2.33
C THR A 72 7.34 7.74 -3.39
N ARG A 73 7.06 7.20 -4.58
CA ARG A 73 6.40 7.99 -5.64
C ARG A 73 4.99 8.44 -5.26
N ALA A 74 4.23 7.60 -4.54
CA ALA A 74 2.92 7.99 -4.03
C ALA A 74 2.99 9.18 -3.07
N VAL A 75 3.96 9.17 -2.14
CA VAL A 75 4.18 10.29 -1.21
C VAL A 75 4.63 11.56 -1.96
N GLU A 76 5.59 11.47 -2.87
CA GLU A 76 6.08 12.62 -3.64
C GLU A 76 4.98 13.28 -4.47
N GLN A 77 4.11 12.48 -5.09
CA GLN A 77 3.11 12.95 -6.04
C GLN A 77 1.77 13.32 -5.39
N CYS A 78 1.38 12.63 -4.32
CA CYS A 78 0.07 12.76 -3.70
C CYS A 78 0.13 13.07 -2.20
N GLY A 79 1.31 13.10 -1.57
CA GLY A 79 1.47 13.45 -0.17
C GLY A 79 1.24 14.93 0.09
N ALA A 80 0.44 15.26 1.10
CA ALA A 80 0.33 16.59 1.67
C ALA A 80 1.42 16.83 2.73
N GLU A 81 1.54 18.05 3.23
CA GLU A 81 2.43 18.38 4.34
C GLU A 81 2.18 17.47 5.55
N GLY A 82 3.26 17.04 6.22
CA GLY A 82 3.20 16.06 7.30
C GLY A 82 3.14 14.59 6.86
N SER A 83 3.24 14.31 5.54
CA SER A 83 3.46 12.94 5.04
C SER A 83 4.86 12.46 5.36
N GLY A 84 5.01 11.15 5.64
CA GLY A 84 6.33 10.60 5.96
C GLY A 84 6.39 9.09 5.99
N PHE A 85 7.62 8.61 6.13
CA PHE A 85 7.96 7.20 6.31
C PHE A 85 8.24 6.92 7.78
N PHE A 86 7.59 5.88 8.29
CA PHE A 86 7.70 5.46 9.69
C PHE A 86 8.37 4.09 9.83
N PHE A 87 9.21 3.74 8.87
CA PHE A 87 10.04 2.55 8.90
C PHE A 87 11.51 2.97 8.76
N HIS A 88 12.33 2.62 9.74
CA HIS A 88 13.74 2.96 9.85
C HIS A 88 14.60 1.70 9.92
N GLU A 89 15.91 1.84 10.12
CA GLU A 89 16.83 0.69 10.22
C GLU A 89 16.45 -0.27 11.36
N ASP A 90 15.92 0.27 12.46
CA ASP A 90 15.47 -0.50 13.63
C ASP A 90 14.06 -1.12 13.45
N GLY A 91 13.40 -0.89 12.31
CA GLY A 91 12.06 -1.36 12.02
C GLY A 91 10.98 -0.27 12.02
N LEU A 92 9.73 -0.65 12.33
CA LEU A 92 8.59 0.27 12.36
C LEU A 92 8.68 1.20 13.58
N ASP A 93 8.66 2.51 13.33
CA ASP A 93 8.57 3.55 14.36
C ASP A 93 7.13 3.67 14.90
N PHE A 94 6.79 2.81 15.83
CA PHE A 94 5.44 2.80 16.44
C PHE A 94 5.09 4.12 17.11
N THR A 95 6.05 4.78 17.77
CA THR A 95 5.82 6.06 18.44
C THR A 95 5.56 7.19 17.43
N GLY A 96 6.28 7.20 16.33
CA GLY A 96 6.05 8.16 15.25
C GLY A 96 4.70 7.95 14.59
N VAL A 97 4.30 6.70 14.31
CA VAL A 97 2.96 6.38 13.77
C VAL A 97 1.87 6.80 14.77
N GLU A 98 2.05 6.50 16.04
CA GLU A 98 1.11 6.88 17.10
C GLU A 98 0.90 8.40 17.15
N ARG A 99 1.98 9.17 17.14
CA ARG A 99 1.91 10.64 17.07
C ARG A 99 1.19 11.13 15.82
N PHE A 100 1.49 10.55 14.64
CA PHE A 100 0.79 10.86 13.40
C PHE A 100 -0.72 10.63 13.52
N LEU A 101 -1.13 9.51 14.12
CA LEU A 101 -2.55 9.17 14.34
C LEU A 101 -3.22 10.09 15.36
N ASP A 102 -2.52 10.46 16.45
CA ASP A 102 -3.01 11.42 17.44
C ASP A 102 -3.27 12.80 16.79
N GLU A 103 -2.32 13.28 15.99
CA GLU A 103 -2.45 14.53 15.24
C GLU A 103 -3.60 14.45 14.24
N ALA A 104 -3.70 13.37 13.45
CA ALA A 104 -4.77 13.20 12.47
C ALA A 104 -6.17 13.14 13.10
N ALA A 105 -6.29 12.51 14.26
CA ALA A 105 -7.55 12.46 14.99
C ALA A 105 -7.93 13.84 15.59
N ALA A 106 -6.93 14.63 16.00
CA ALA A 106 -7.14 15.98 16.54
C ALA A 106 -7.49 17.00 15.47
N ASP A 107 -6.82 16.93 14.31
CA ASP A 107 -7.04 17.86 13.18
C ASP A 107 -8.38 17.61 12.49
N GLY A 108 -8.89 16.39 12.51
CA GLY A 108 -10.09 15.97 11.79
C GLY A 108 -9.94 15.96 10.26
N GLU A 109 -8.70 16.05 9.76
CA GLU A 109 -8.39 15.99 8.34
C GLU A 109 -8.17 14.52 7.90
N PRO A 110 -8.65 14.14 6.71
CA PRO A 110 -8.44 12.79 6.21
C PRO A 110 -6.96 12.47 5.99
N VAL A 111 -6.57 11.25 6.36
CA VAL A 111 -5.21 10.74 6.18
C VAL A 111 -5.22 9.39 5.47
N MET A 112 -4.06 9.00 4.93
CA MET A 112 -3.86 7.68 4.35
C MET A 112 -2.73 6.93 5.07
N LEU A 113 -3.01 5.70 5.48
CA LEU A 113 -2.00 4.75 5.93
C LEU A 113 -1.62 3.86 4.74
N MET A 114 -0.33 3.68 4.47
CA MET A 114 0.16 2.85 3.37
C MET A 114 1.22 1.86 3.85
N GLY A 115 1.10 0.61 3.46
CA GLY A 115 2.11 -0.38 3.82
C GLY A 115 1.79 -1.80 3.35
N ALA A 116 2.72 -2.71 3.63
CA ALA A 116 2.47 -4.14 3.48
C ALA A 116 1.50 -4.63 4.56
N SER A 117 0.64 -5.60 4.23
CA SER A 117 -0.32 -6.18 5.19
C SER A 117 0.35 -6.66 6.47
N SER A 118 1.58 -7.19 6.39
CA SER A 118 2.35 -7.59 7.57
C SER A 118 2.73 -6.44 8.50
N ALA A 119 3.01 -5.24 7.97
CA ALA A 119 3.34 -4.08 8.80
C ALA A 119 2.13 -3.65 9.65
N TYR A 120 0.93 -3.73 9.09
CA TYR A 120 -0.30 -3.46 9.83
C TYR A 120 -0.53 -4.44 10.98
N LEU A 121 -0.18 -5.72 10.82
CA LEU A 121 -0.32 -6.68 11.91
C LEU A 121 0.50 -6.28 13.13
N TYR A 122 1.75 -5.85 12.92
CA TYR A 122 2.60 -5.36 14.01
C TYR A 122 2.07 -4.07 14.63
N LEU A 123 1.58 -3.15 13.82
CA LEU A 123 0.99 -1.90 14.30
C LEU A 123 -0.29 -2.15 15.11
N LEU A 124 -1.20 -3.00 14.63
CA LEU A 124 -2.42 -3.35 15.33
C LEU A 124 -2.11 -4.05 16.67
N ASP A 125 -1.17 -4.99 16.69
CA ASP A 125 -0.73 -5.64 17.94
C ASP A 125 -0.14 -4.64 18.94
N TYR A 126 0.62 -3.68 18.46
CA TYR A 126 1.18 -2.62 19.32
C TYR A 126 0.07 -1.77 19.92
N LEU A 127 -0.86 -1.27 19.09
CA LEU A 127 -1.96 -0.40 19.53
C LEU A 127 -2.93 -1.15 20.46
N ASP A 128 -3.25 -2.40 20.17
CA ASP A 128 -4.10 -3.23 21.03
C ASP A 128 -3.47 -3.43 22.43
N LYS A 129 -2.15 -3.63 22.52
CA LYS A 129 -1.44 -3.71 23.82
C LYS A 129 -1.48 -2.40 24.59
N GLN A 130 -1.57 -1.26 23.91
CA GLN A 130 -1.72 0.05 24.53
C GLN A 130 -3.19 0.42 24.82
N GLY A 131 -4.14 -0.40 24.38
CA GLY A 131 -5.58 -0.10 24.47
C GLY A 131 -6.00 1.11 23.64
N LYS A 132 -5.27 1.42 22.55
CA LYS A 132 -5.48 2.61 21.71
C LYS A 132 -6.34 2.32 20.50
N THR A 133 -7.29 3.22 20.28
CA THR A 133 -8.10 3.29 19.06
C THR A 133 -8.24 4.76 18.65
N TYR A 134 -8.49 4.98 17.36
CA TYR A 134 -8.59 6.30 16.74
C TYR A 134 -9.90 6.43 15.99
N ALA A 135 -10.48 7.62 15.99
CA ALA A 135 -11.60 7.98 15.13
C ALA A 135 -11.08 8.94 14.05
N LEU A 136 -10.39 8.37 13.05
CA LEU A 136 -9.90 9.17 11.94
C LEU A 136 -11.07 9.74 11.11
N ALA A 137 -10.83 10.86 10.42
CA ALA A 137 -11.83 11.48 9.56
C ALA A 137 -12.43 10.52 8.54
N ALA A 138 -13.69 10.68 8.17
CA ALA A 138 -14.48 9.72 7.41
C ALA A 138 -13.87 9.31 6.07
N ASP A 139 -13.15 10.21 5.39
CA ASP A 139 -12.49 9.97 4.12
C ASP A 139 -11.03 9.51 4.28
N SER A 140 -10.61 9.16 5.50
CA SER A 140 -9.31 8.51 5.72
C SER A 140 -9.27 7.13 5.07
N ARG A 141 -8.08 6.70 4.62
CA ARG A 141 -7.90 5.51 3.79
C ARG A 141 -6.81 4.61 4.33
N VAL A 142 -6.97 3.32 4.07
CA VAL A 142 -5.93 2.33 4.24
C VAL A 142 -5.59 1.73 2.88
N PHE A 143 -4.33 1.79 2.52
CA PHE A 143 -3.77 1.06 1.41
C PHE A 143 -2.91 -0.07 1.95
N ASP A 144 -3.26 -1.30 1.61
CA ASP A 144 -2.45 -2.46 1.94
C ASP A 144 -2.04 -3.25 0.70
N THR A 145 -0.94 -3.98 0.79
CA THR A 145 -0.44 -4.83 -0.28
C THR A 145 0.22 -6.08 0.26
N GLY A 146 0.27 -7.10 -0.58
CA GLY A 146 0.77 -8.42 -0.20
C GLY A 146 -0.29 -9.28 0.48
N GLY A 147 0.15 -10.34 1.10
CA GLY A 147 -0.71 -11.29 1.81
C GLY A 147 -0.10 -11.66 3.16
N PHE A 148 -0.83 -12.42 3.94
CA PHE A 148 -0.38 -12.94 5.23
C PHE A 148 0.62 -14.08 5.04
N LYS A 149 1.78 -13.81 4.45
CA LYS A 149 2.81 -14.83 4.29
C LYS A 149 3.37 -15.20 5.66
N SER A 150 3.00 -16.38 6.13
CA SER A 150 3.64 -17.14 7.21
C SER A 150 3.61 -16.60 8.65
N THR A 151 3.11 -15.40 8.92
CA THR A 151 3.23 -14.81 10.26
C THR A 151 1.99 -14.98 11.13
N ARG A 152 0.80 -15.10 10.54
CA ARG A 152 -0.46 -15.42 11.22
C ARG A 152 -1.38 -16.22 10.30
N THR A 153 -1.49 -17.51 10.59
CA THR A 153 -2.38 -18.44 9.89
C THR A 153 -3.82 -18.40 10.41
N ASP A 154 -4.04 -17.67 11.49
CA ASP A 154 -5.30 -17.56 12.23
C ASP A 154 -6.13 -16.31 11.88
N MET A 155 -5.58 -15.36 11.12
CA MET A 155 -6.28 -14.13 10.73
C MET A 155 -6.68 -14.18 9.25
N THR A 156 -7.93 -13.89 8.96
CA THR A 156 -8.43 -13.73 7.58
C THR A 156 -8.26 -12.29 7.08
N VAL A 157 -8.44 -12.08 5.78
CA VAL A 157 -8.45 -10.73 5.19
C VAL A 157 -9.59 -9.88 5.77
N ASP A 158 -10.75 -10.50 6.02
CA ASP A 158 -11.90 -9.81 6.61
C ASP A 158 -11.63 -9.40 8.06
N ASP A 159 -10.90 -10.22 8.83
CA ASP A 159 -10.48 -9.87 10.19
C ASP A 159 -9.54 -8.65 10.20
N LEU A 160 -8.63 -8.56 9.22
CA LEU A 160 -7.74 -7.39 9.08
C LEU A 160 -8.53 -6.11 8.82
N TYR A 161 -9.48 -6.15 7.89
CA TYR A 161 -10.30 -4.97 7.61
C TYR A 161 -11.25 -4.60 8.74
N ALA A 162 -11.79 -5.59 9.45
CA ALA A 162 -12.54 -5.35 10.68
C ALA A 162 -11.66 -4.69 11.77
N ALA A 163 -10.38 -5.08 11.86
CA ALA A 163 -9.44 -4.42 12.76
C ALA A 163 -9.13 -2.98 12.35
N PHE A 164 -9.02 -2.67 11.05
CA PHE A 164 -8.86 -1.29 10.58
C PHE A 164 -10.06 -0.41 10.95
N GLU A 165 -11.28 -0.91 10.80
CA GLU A 165 -12.48 -0.18 11.21
C GLU A 165 -12.52 0.02 12.72
N ARG A 166 -12.21 -1.01 13.49
CA ARG A 166 -12.20 -0.96 14.97
C ARG A 166 -11.13 -0.02 15.51
N VAL A 167 -9.90 -0.08 14.96
CA VAL A 167 -8.73 0.63 15.52
C VAL A 167 -8.59 2.03 14.94
N PHE A 168 -8.86 2.23 13.67
CA PHE A 168 -8.67 3.51 12.99
C PHE A 168 -9.98 4.24 12.64
N GLY A 169 -11.13 3.59 12.76
CA GLY A 169 -12.40 4.12 12.28
C GLY A 169 -12.55 4.11 10.75
N VAL A 170 -11.62 3.50 10.02
CA VAL A 170 -11.62 3.47 8.54
C VAL A 170 -12.48 2.32 8.05
N LYS A 171 -13.59 2.64 7.39
CA LYS A 171 -14.52 1.65 6.85
C LYS A 171 -13.89 0.84 5.71
N ARG A 172 -14.37 -0.39 5.51
CA ARG A 172 -13.92 -1.27 4.41
C ARG A 172 -14.00 -0.58 3.03
N SER A 173 -14.99 0.29 2.81
CA SER A 173 -15.13 1.07 1.56
C SER A 173 -13.94 1.99 1.27
N HIS A 174 -13.14 2.32 2.27
CA HIS A 174 -11.94 3.16 2.17
C HIS A 174 -10.63 2.39 2.38
N CYS A 175 -10.69 1.06 2.37
CA CYS A 175 -9.52 0.20 2.43
C CYS A 175 -9.27 -0.46 1.07
N VAL A 176 -8.16 -0.16 0.42
CA VAL A 176 -7.78 -0.72 -0.89
C VAL A 176 -6.63 -1.69 -0.72
N ASN A 177 -6.83 -2.93 -1.18
CA ASN A 177 -5.71 -3.84 -1.39
C ASN A 177 -5.18 -3.68 -2.82
N MET A 178 -3.89 -3.46 -2.95
CA MET A 178 -3.18 -3.47 -4.22
C MET A 178 -2.51 -4.83 -4.42
N TYR A 179 -2.75 -5.44 -5.56
CA TYR A 179 -1.99 -6.60 -6.00
C TYR A 179 -0.90 -6.16 -6.97
N GLY A 180 0.34 -6.51 -6.65
CA GLY A 180 1.50 -6.25 -7.48
C GLY A 180 2.56 -7.33 -7.28
N MET A 181 3.43 -7.46 -8.28
CA MET A 181 4.61 -8.31 -8.24
C MET A 181 5.78 -7.52 -8.82
N THR A 182 6.99 -7.88 -8.44
CA THR A 182 8.22 -7.27 -8.99
C THR A 182 8.27 -7.41 -10.52
N GLU A 183 7.73 -8.50 -11.04
CA GLU A 183 7.68 -8.84 -12.48
C GLU A 183 6.62 -8.05 -13.25
N LEU A 184 5.68 -7.41 -12.55
CA LEU A 184 4.64 -6.57 -13.13
C LEU A 184 5.03 -5.11 -13.05
N SER A 185 5.07 -4.42 -14.19
CA SER A 185 5.26 -2.97 -14.23
C SER A 185 3.94 -2.19 -14.02
N SER A 186 2.86 -2.87 -13.69
CA SER A 186 1.57 -2.28 -13.38
C SER A 186 0.90 -3.04 -12.24
N GLN A 187 0.02 -2.37 -11.51
CA GLN A 187 -0.63 -2.90 -10.33
C GLN A 187 -2.14 -3.05 -10.56
N ILE A 188 -2.76 -3.92 -9.77
CA ILE A 188 -4.19 -4.21 -9.82
C ILE A 188 -4.80 -3.79 -8.47
N TYR A 189 -5.92 -3.09 -8.51
CA TYR A 189 -6.52 -2.43 -7.35
C TYR A 189 -7.93 -2.91 -7.07
N ASP A 190 -8.34 -2.91 -5.80
CA ASP A 190 -9.76 -2.92 -5.45
C ASP A 190 -10.41 -1.63 -5.98
N GLN A 191 -11.66 -1.72 -6.42
CA GLN A 191 -12.40 -0.57 -6.99
C GLN A 191 -13.26 0.18 -5.95
N ASN A 192 -13.18 -0.20 -4.69
CA ASN A 192 -14.12 0.25 -3.67
C ASN A 192 -14.10 1.77 -3.42
N ILE A 193 -12.93 2.42 -3.38
CA ILE A 193 -12.86 3.89 -3.24
C ILE A 193 -13.38 4.56 -4.52
N LEU A 194 -12.95 4.10 -5.69
CA LEU A 194 -13.44 4.65 -6.97
C LEU A 194 -14.95 4.57 -7.07
N SER A 195 -15.54 3.40 -6.82
CA SER A 195 -17.00 3.21 -6.89
C SER A 195 -17.74 4.04 -5.85
N TYR A 196 -17.20 4.14 -4.62
CA TYR A 196 -17.78 4.98 -3.58
C TYR A 196 -17.95 6.45 -4.02
N TYR A 197 -16.92 7.04 -4.63
CA TYR A 197 -16.97 8.43 -5.09
C TYR A 197 -17.63 8.62 -6.46
N THR A 198 -17.82 7.55 -7.23
CA THR A 198 -18.44 7.64 -8.57
C THR A 198 -19.96 7.46 -8.50
N ASP A 199 -20.44 6.45 -7.78
CA ASP A 199 -21.85 6.08 -7.73
C ASP A 199 -22.39 5.72 -6.34
N GLY A 200 -21.58 5.87 -5.29
CA GLY A 200 -21.94 5.55 -3.92
C GLY A 200 -21.95 4.06 -3.60
N SER A 201 -21.50 3.21 -4.52
CA SER A 201 -21.41 1.76 -4.30
C SER A 201 -20.10 1.35 -3.63
N SER A 202 -19.98 0.08 -3.28
CA SER A 202 -18.75 -0.53 -2.77
C SER A 202 -18.40 -1.76 -3.60
N ASN A 203 -17.60 -1.55 -4.65
CA ASN A 203 -17.14 -2.63 -5.51
C ASN A 203 -15.76 -3.11 -5.07
N TYR A 204 -15.68 -4.31 -4.51
CA TYR A 204 -14.41 -4.91 -4.01
C TYR A 204 -13.72 -5.79 -5.05
N LEU A 205 -14.17 -5.80 -6.30
CA LEU A 205 -13.50 -6.55 -7.35
C LEU A 205 -12.20 -5.85 -7.76
N LYS A 206 -11.21 -6.66 -8.11
CA LYS A 206 -9.95 -6.18 -8.65
C LYS A 206 -10.13 -5.63 -10.06
N ALA A 207 -9.55 -4.46 -10.32
CA ALA A 207 -9.47 -3.86 -11.63
C ALA A 207 -8.01 -3.62 -12.06
N THR A 208 -7.79 -3.76 -13.34
CA THR A 208 -6.52 -3.43 -14.00
C THR A 208 -6.59 -2.04 -14.63
N PRO A 209 -5.46 -1.33 -14.73
CA PRO A 209 -5.38 -0.18 -15.64
C PRO A 209 -5.75 -0.57 -17.07
N SER A 210 -6.20 0.40 -17.87
CA SER A 210 -6.72 0.18 -19.23
C SER A 210 -5.71 -0.46 -20.22
N TRP A 211 -4.42 -0.36 -19.92
CA TRP A 211 -3.33 -0.98 -20.72
C TRP A 211 -2.94 -2.37 -20.26
N VAL A 212 -3.56 -2.90 -19.19
CA VAL A 212 -3.30 -4.25 -18.65
C VAL A 212 -4.46 -5.18 -18.98
N ARG A 213 -4.14 -6.34 -19.54
CA ARG A 213 -5.09 -7.43 -19.77
C ARG A 213 -4.72 -8.65 -18.95
N SER A 214 -5.63 -9.12 -18.11
CA SER A 214 -5.47 -10.38 -17.38
C SER A 214 -6.01 -11.53 -18.23
N VAL A 215 -5.22 -12.61 -18.33
CA VAL A 215 -5.62 -13.85 -19.00
C VAL A 215 -5.43 -14.99 -18.01
N PHE A 216 -6.50 -15.75 -17.76
CA PHE A 216 -6.46 -16.94 -16.93
C PHE A 216 -6.27 -18.16 -17.83
N LEU A 217 -5.23 -18.92 -17.56
CA LEU A 217 -4.92 -20.16 -18.27
C LEU A 217 -5.15 -21.34 -17.34
N ASP A 218 -5.72 -22.41 -17.89
CA ASP A 218 -5.77 -23.69 -17.17
C ASP A 218 -4.34 -24.26 -17.11
N PRO A 219 -3.78 -24.53 -15.93
CA PRO A 219 -2.44 -25.06 -15.78
C PRO A 219 -2.30 -26.49 -16.35
N ALA A 220 -3.41 -27.15 -16.68
CA ALA A 220 -3.45 -28.50 -17.27
C ALA A 220 -3.59 -28.50 -18.81
N SER A 221 -3.67 -27.30 -19.43
CA SER A 221 -3.86 -27.15 -20.90
C SER A 221 -2.53 -26.91 -21.63
#